data_31799a0942715ac96f0754ce8a370345
#
_entry.id   31799a0942715ac96f0754ce8a370345
#
_cell.length_a   1.000
_cell.length_b   1.000
_cell.length_c   1.000
_cell.angle_alpha   90.00
_cell.angle_beta   90.00
_cell.angle_gamma   90.00
#
_symmetry.space_group_name_H-M   'P 1'
#
loop_
_entity.id
_entity.type
_entity.pdbx_description
1 polymer ?
#
loop_
_entity_poly.entity_id
_entity_poly.type
_entity_poly.pdbx_seq_one_letter_code
_entity_poly.pdbx_strand_id
1 'polypeptide(L)'
;MNRTEAAMLKLASISKRFGGLSVLQDVNIEVPQGTIFGLIGPNGAGKTTVFNLITGLLAPTGGTLTFAGASLVGRKPHQITQMGIARTFQNIRIFKEMTLLENVVVGMHRHLDYGAPGLLLSLPKYRAAERRARDRALELLSWVKLDHKAGDIADNLSYGDQRKLELARALATEPKLLLLDEPVAGMNTGEKVDLMAEIENIKARGYTIFMIEHDMRFVMGLCERIAVLNFGRIIAEGPPEAIRNNPQVIEAYLGRDDDEGEGGAAAQEVTA
;
A
#
# COMPACT_ATOMS: atom_id res chain seq x y z
N MET A 1 -26.08 -12.81 14.02
CA MET A 1 -24.88 -13.41 14.62
C MET A 1 -23.67 -12.68 14.07
N ASN A 2 -23.08 -11.75 14.86
CA ASN A 2 -21.84 -11.06 14.48
C ASN A 2 -20.72 -12.10 14.41
N ARG A 3 -20.32 -12.49 13.20
CA ARG A 3 -18.98 -13.03 13.01
C ARG A 3 -18.02 -11.88 13.36
N THR A 4 -17.34 -11.97 14.49
CA THR A 4 -16.16 -11.15 14.75
C THR A 4 -15.19 -11.49 13.63
N GLU A 5 -15.12 -10.64 12.60
CA GLU A 5 -14.17 -10.83 11.50
C GLU A 5 -12.78 -10.81 12.12
N ALA A 6 -12.06 -11.92 11.96
CA ALA A 6 -10.72 -12.04 12.55
C ALA A 6 -9.83 -10.94 11.96
N ALA A 7 -9.23 -10.12 12.81
CA ALA A 7 -8.32 -9.07 12.36
C ALA A 7 -7.12 -9.69 11.63
N MET A 8 -6.92 -9.33 10.37
CA MET A 8 -5.77 -9.73 9.57
C MET A 8 -4.50 -9.03 10.07
N LEU A 9 -4.60 -7.73 10.35
CA LEU A 9 -3.53 -6.91 10.88
C LEU A 9 -4.04 -6.19 12.13
N LYS A 10 -3.24 -6.20 13.21
CA LYS A 10 -3.57 -5.50 14.45
C LYS A 10 -2.36 -4.70 14.94
N LEU A 11 -2.58 -3.41 15.15
CA LEU A 11 -1.70 -2.49 15.85
C LEU A 11 -2.35 -2.25 17.22
N ALA A 12 -1.64 -2.53 18.32
CA ALA A 12 -2.16 -2.30 19.66
C ALA A 12 -1.16 -1.43 20.45
N SER A 13 -1.61 -0.25 20.83
CA SER A 13 -0.88 0.79 21.57
C SER A 13 0.48 1.13 20.93
N ILE A 14 0.52 1.17 19.60
CA ILE A 14 1.76 1.44 18.85
C ILE A 14 2.22 2.86 19.11
N SER A 15 3.47 2.96 19.54
CA SER A 15 4.16 4.23 19.74
C SER A 15 5.49 4.25 19.01
N LYS A 16 5.86 5.40 18.43
CA LYS A 16 7.15 5.60 17.76
C LYS A 16 7.73 6.96 18.09
N ARG A 17 8.97 6.95 18.59
CA ARG A 17 9.76 8.14 18.87
C ARG A 17 11.05 8.14 18.05
N PHE A 18 11.48 9.32 17.62
CA PHE A 18 12.77 9.57 16.99
C PHE A 18 13.50 10.61 17.86
N GLY A 19 14.46 10.17 18.65
CA GLY A 19 15.06 11.03 19.66
C GLY A 19 14.02 11.59 20.64
N GLY A 20 13.88 12.93 20.69
CA GLY A 20 12.89 13.64 21.52
C GLY A 20 11.49 13.74 20.90
N LEU A 21 11.36 13.52 19.57
CA LEU A 21 10.11 13.69 18.85
C LEU A 21 9.24 12.42 18.92
N SER A 22 8.02 12.55 19.42
CA SER A 22 7.01 11.49 19.42
C SER A 22 6.16 11.60 18.15
N VAL A 23 6.33 10.65 17.22
CA VAL A 23 5.63 10.65 15.92
C VAL A 23 4.34 9.84 15.97
N LEU A 24 4.30 8.75 16.73
CA LEU A 24 3.08 7.97 16.97
C LEU A 24 2.90 7.76 18.46
N GLN A 25 1.65 7.88 18.93
CA GLN A 25 1.28 7.81 20.34
C GLN A 25 0.01 6.97 20.50
N ASP A 26 0.15 5.77 21.06
CA ASP A 26 -0.95 4.87 21.38
C ASP A 26 -1.89 4.59 20.18
N VAL A 27 -1.30 4.31 19.01
CA VAL A 27 -2.07 4.03 17.79
C VAL A 27 -2.63 2.61 17.86
N ASN A 28 -3.96 2.52 17.75
CA ASN A 28 -4.71 1.29 17.74
C ASN A 28 -5.46 1.19 16.41
N ILE A 29 -5.21 0.14 15.63
CA ILE A 29 -5.86 -0.13 14.33
C ILE A 29 -6.07 -1.64 14.21
N GLU A 30 -7.27 -2.04 13.77
CA GLU A 30 -7.57 -3.42 13.40
C GLU A 30 -8.09 -3.46 11.96
N VAL A 31 -7.33 -4.12 11.07
CA VAL A 31 -7.72 -4.32 9.66
C VAL A 31 -8.38 -5.69 9.53
N PRO A 32 -9.69 -5.77 9.25
CA PRO A 32 -10.38 -7.04 9.03
C PRO A 32 -9.89 -7.73 7.76
N GLN A 33 -10.00 -9.06 7.73
CA GLN A 33 -9.67 -9.84 6.53
C GLN A 33 -10.69 -9.55 5.40
N GLY A 34 -10.21 -9.42 4.17
CA GLY A 34 -11.04 -9.25 2.97
C GLY A 34 -11.66 -7.86 2.82
N THR A 35 -11.20 -6.88 3.57
CA THR A 35 -11.68 -5.49 3.50
C THR A 35 -10.70 -4.57 2.80
N ILE A 36 -11.21 -3.43 2.31
CA ILE A 36 -10.40 -2.27 1.92
C ILE A 36 -10.45 -1.27 3.09
N PHE A 37 -9.31 -1.12 3.76
CA PHE A 37 -9.16 -0.23 4.91
C PHE A 37 -8.30 0.99 4.52
N GLY A 38 -8.75 2.20 4.85
CA GLY A 38 -8.05 3.45 4.59
C GLY A 38 -7.39 4.03 5.85
N LEU A 39 -6.18 4.55 5.73
CA LEU A 39 -5.54 5.40 6.73
C LEU A 39 -5.34 6.78 6.12
N ILE A 40 -6.09 7.76 6.58
CA ILE A 40 -6.03 9.13 6.12
C ILE A 40 -5.51 10.06 7.21
N GLY A 41 -5.26 11.29 6.86
CA GLY A 41 -4.84 12.33 7.80
C GLY A 41 -3.94 13.36 7.13
N PRO A 42 -3.71 14.51 7.77
CA PRO A 42 -2.87 15.57 7.24
C PRO A 42 -1.43 15.13 6.95
N ASN A 43 -0.68 15.93 6.20
CA ASN A 43 0.75 15.71 5.97
C ASN A 43 1.51 15.79 7.32
N GLY A 44 2.45 14.88 7.54
CA GLY A 44 3.17 14.77 8.80
C GLY A 44 2.40 14.11 9.96
N ALA A 45 1.16 13.65 9.76
CA ALA A 45 0.40 12.94 10.79
C ALA A 45 1.03 11.61 11.26
N GLY A 46 1.95 11.02 10.46
CA GLY A 46 2.63 9.77 10.80
C GLY A 46 2.20 8.55 9.95
N LYS A 47 1.38 8.73 8.91
CA LYS A 47 0.85 7.65 8.06
C LYS A 47 1.96 6.74 7.49
N THR A 48 2.96 7.32 6.84
CA THR A 48 4.12 6.58 6.29
C THR A 48 4.92 5.87 7.39
N THR A 49 4.97 6.44 8.60
CA THR A 49 5.60 5.79 9.76
C THR A 49 4.85 4.51 10.13
N VAL A 50 3.51 4.51 10.10
CA VAL A 50 2.70 3.31 10.33
C VAL A 50 3.06 2.22 9.31
N PHE A 51 3.11 2.52 8.01
CA PHE A 51 3.49 1.55 6.97
C PHE A 51 4.92 1.05 7.14
N ASN A 52 5.86 1.93 7.51
CA ASN A 52 7.25 1.54 7.76
C ASN A 52 7.39 0.58 8.96
N LEU A 53 6.54 0.73 9.98
CA LEU A 53 6.46 -0.21 11.11
C LEU A 53 5.91 -1.56 10.67
N ILE A 54 4.81 -1.58 9.89
CA ILE A 54 4.19 -2.81 9.39
C ILE A 54 5.17 -3.59 8.50
N THR A 55 5.95 -2.90 7.68
CA THR A 55 6.91 -3.51 6.74
C THR A 55 8.28 -3.80 7.35
N GLY A 56 8.49 -3.50 8.65
CA GLY A 56 9.76 -3.79 9.34
C GLY A 56 10.93 -2.88 8.93
N LEU A 57 10.65 -1.79 8.21
CA LEU A 57 11.63 -0.74 7.92
C LEU A 57 11.94 0.09 9.17
N LEU A 58 11.00 0.15 10.11
CA LEU A 58 11.15 0.76 11.42
C LEU A 58 10.70 -0.23 12.50
N ALA A 59 11.31 -0.13 13.67
CA ALA A 59 10.84 -0.83 14.87
C ALA A 59 9.98 0.13 15.72
N PRO A 60 8.85 -0.33 16.31
CA PRO A 60 8.09 0.47 17.26
C PRO A 60 8.91 0.73 18.53
N THR A 61 8.63 1.84 19.21
CA THR A 61 9.20 2.13 20.53
C THR A 61 8.39 1.46 21.65
N GLY A 62 7.11 1.21 21.40
CA GLY A 62 6.20 0.53 22.30
C GLY A 62 4.98 -0.03 21.57
N GLY A 63 4.24 -0.89 22.23
CA GLY A 63 3.07 -1.55 21.68
C GLY A 63 3.36 -2.88 20.98
N THR A 64 2.32 -3.49 20.41
CA THR A 64 2.41 -4.77 19.69
C THR A 64 1.85 -4.66 18.29
N LEU A 65 2.46 -5.37 17.35
CA LEU A 65 2.10 -5.40 15.94
C LEU A 65 2.00 -6.86 15.51
N THR A 66 0.81 -7.29 15.10
CA THR A 66 0.55 -8.69 14.72
C THR A 66 -0.13 -8.77 13.35
N PHE A 67 0.23 -9.79 12.58
CA PHE A 67 -0.37 -10.13 11.30
C PHE A 67 -0.77 -11.61 11.29
N ALA A 68 -2.04 -11.89 11.03
CA ALA A 68 -2.62 -13.24 11.12
C ALA A 68 -2.23 -13.95 12.43
N GLY A 69 -2.24 -13.23 13.56
CA GLY A 69 -1.89 -13.72 14.89
C GLY A 69 -0.39 -13.81 15.20
N ALA A 70 0.49 -13.62 14.22
CA ALA A 70 1.95 -13.69 14.40
C ALA A 70 2.57 -12.30 14.58
N SER A 71 3.53 -12.13 15.50
CA SER A 71 4.22 -10.86 15.73
C SER A 71 5.08 -10.45 14.52
N LEU A 72 4.98 -9.17 14.16
CA LEU A 72 5.85 -8.52 13.17
C LEU A 72 7.06 -7.83 13.81
N VAL A 73 7.02 -7.56 15.13
CA VAL A 73 8.07 -6.82 15.82
C VAL A 73 9.40 -7.56 15.73
N GLY A 74 10.46 -6.86 15.33
CA GLY A 74 11.81 -7.42 15.17
C GLY A 74 12.03 -8.23 13.88
N ARG A 75 11.00 -8.39 13.04
CA ARG A 75 11.16 -9.07 11.76
C ARG A 75 11.75 -8.15 10.69
N LYS A 76 12.59 -8.72 9.83
CA LYS A 76 13.17 -8.02 8.68
C LYS A 76 12.14 -7.92 7.53
N PRO A 77 12.22 -6.93 6.62
CA PRO A 77 11.26 -6.75 5.53
C PRO A 77 11.00 -8.01 4.68
N HIS A 78 12.05 -8.75 4.33
CA HIS A 78 11.90 -9.98 3.54
C HIS A 78 11.11 -11.07 4.30
N GLN A 79 11.25 -11.16 5.64
CA GLN A 79 10.48 -12.09 6.45
C GLN A 79 8.99 -11.70 6.50
N ILE A 80 8.70 -10.38 6.57
CA ILE A 80 7.35 -9.85 6.54
C ILE A 80 6.69 -10.12 5.17
N THR A 81 7.42 -9.92 4.08
CA THR A 81 6.95 -10.32 2.74
C THR A 81 6.69 -11.83 2.69
N GLN A 82 7.55 -12.64 3.33
CA GLN A 82 7.34 -14.09 3.43
C GLN A 82 6.08 -14.46 4.23
N MET A 83 5.64 -13.66 5.15
CA MET A 83 4.38 -13.88 5.88
C MET A 83 3.14 -13.56 5.04
N GLY A 84 3.30 -12.86 3.91
CA GLY A 84 2.24 -12.50 2.99
C GLY A 84 1.81 -11.04 3.06
N ILE A 85 2.71 -10.12 3.39
CA ILE A 85 2.49 -8.67 3.27
C ILE A 85 3.29 -8.15 2.08
N ALA A 86 2.61 -7.51 1.11
CA ALA A 86 3.27 -6.76 0.04
C ALA A 86 2.96 -5.26 0.16
N ARG A 87 3.85 -4.41 -0.34
CA ARG A 87 3.67 -2.95 -0.37
C ARG A 87 4.06 -2.39 -1.72
N THR A 88 3.21 -1.51 -2.26
CA THR A 88 3.62 -0.53 -3.28
C THR A 88 4.25 0.67 -2.61
N PHE A 89 5.03 1.46 -3.34
CA PHE A 89 5.73 2.61 -2.77
C PHE A 89 5.24 3.90 -3.44
N GLN A 90 5.30 5.02 -2.71
CA GLN A 90 4.94 6.34 -3.24
C GLN A 90 5.73 6.66 -4.53
N ASN A 91 7.03 6.39 -4.55
CA ASN A 91 7.83 6.44 -5.77
C ASN A 91 7.78 5.08 -6.47
N ILE A 92 7.34 5.05 -7.71
CA ILE A 92 7.22 3.82 -8.50
C ILE A 92 8.56 3.09 -8.57
N ARG A 93 8.53 1.80 -8.23
CA ARG A 93 9.71 0.93 -8.23
C ARG A 93 9.52 -0.23 -9.21
N ILE A 94 9.66 0.04 -10.49
CA ILE A 94 9.63 -0.97 -11.56
C ILE A 94 11.02 -1.13 -12.18
N PHE A 95 11.24 -2.26 -12.84
CA PHE A 95 12.44 -2.48 -13.66
C PHE A 95 12.17 -1.89 -15.03
N LYS A 96 12.62 -0.67 -15.25
CA LYS A 96 12.29 0.17 -16.40
C LYS A 96 12.68 -0.46 -17.74
N GLU A 97 13.83 -1.14 -17.79
CA GLU A 97 14.40 -1.76 -18.99
C GLU A 97 13.82 -3.15 -19.29
N MET A 98 12.98 -3.69 -18.40
CA MET A 98 12.32 -4.97 -18.58
C MET A 98 10.92 -4.79 -19.18
N THR A 99 10.41 -5.83 -19.82
CA THR A 99 9.01 -5.89 -20.24
C THR A 99 8.06 -5.94 -19.04
N LEU A 100 6.78 -5.64 -19.28
CA LEU A 100 5.75 -5.76 -18.23
C LEU A 100 5.69 -7.18 -17.68
N LEU A 101 5.72 -8.17 -18.58
CA LEU A 101 5.69 -9.57 -18.21
C LEU A 101 6.88 -9.94 -17.31
N GLU A 102 8.10 -9.55 -17.69
CA GLU A 102 9.30 -9.81 -16.90
C GLU A 102 9.25 -9.15 -15.52
N ASN A 103 8.76 -7.90 -15.43
CA ASN A 103 8.54 -7.21 -14.17
C ASN A 103 7.66 -8.02 -13.21
N VAL A 104 6.56 -8.59 -13.70
CA VAL A 104 5.64 -9.38 -12.88
C VAL A 104 6.26 -10.74 -12.51
N VAL A 105 6.94 -11.42 -13.45
CA VAL A 105 7.63 -12.70 -13.21
C VAL A 105 8.71 -12.55 -12.12
N VAL A 106 9.45 -11.43 -12.09
CA VAL A 106 10.42 -11.15 -11.01
C VAL A 106 9.74 -11.14 -9.63
N GLY A 107 8.49 -10.63 -9.53
CA GLY A 107 7.72 -10.68 -8.29
C GLY A 107 7.42 -12.11 -7.79
N MET A 108 7.40 -13.08 -8.69
CA MET A 108 7.13 -14.50 -8.38
C MET A 108 8.37 -15.30 -7.96
N HIS A 109 9.57 -14.73 -8.04
CA HIS A 109 10.84 -15.46 -7.78
C HIS A 109 10.84 -16.22 -6.45
N ARG A 110 10.09 -15.76 -5.48
CA ARG A 110 9.92 -16.42 -4.19
C ARG A 110 9.25 -17.79 -4.28
N HIS A 111 8.37 -17.99 -5.27
CA HIS A 111 7.58 -19.20 -5.46
C HIS A 111 8.18 -20.15 -6.50
N LEU A 112 9.24 -19.69 -7.18
CA LEU A 112 9.94 -20.48 -8.18
C LEU A 112 11.12 -21.19 -7.51
N ASP A 113 10.92 -22.46 -7.22
CA ASP A 113 11.93 -23.33 -6.59
C ASP A 113 13.01 -23.71 -7.63
N TYR A 114 13.85 -22.75 -7.96
CA TYR A 114 15.00 -22.95 -8.85
C TYR A 114 16.18 -23.49 -8.05
N GLY A 115 16.23 -24.81 -7.83
CA GLY A 115 17.49 -25.43 -7.42
C GLY A 115 18.58 -25.09 -8.43
N ALA A 116 19.71 -24.54 -7.98
CA ALA A 116 20.84 -24.13 -8.83
C ALA A 116 21.27 -25.15 -9.92
N PRO A 117 21.18 -26.50 -9.73
CA PRO A 117 21.46 -27.47 -10.78
C PRO A 117 20.40 -27.54 -11.90
N GLY A 118 19.14 -27.19 -11.61
CA GLY A 118 18.04 -27.24 -12.59
C GLY A 118 18.13 -26.14 -13.66
N LEU A 119 18.77 -25.03 -13.32
CA LEU A 119 18.96 -23.88 -14.22
C LEU A 119 19.91 -24.23 -15.39
N LEU A 120 20.97 -25.02 -15.11
CA LEU A 120 22.00 -25.39 -16.09
C LEU A 120 21.56 -26.48 -17.07
N LEU A 121 20.54 -27.30 -16.72
CA LEU A 121 20.19 -28.49 -17.48
C LEU A 121 18.89 -28.38 -18.29
N SER A 122 18.24 -27.21 -18.33
CA SER A 122 16.98 -26.97 -19.09
C SER A 122 15.95 -28.10 -18.98
N LEU A 123 15.80 -28.69 -17.79
CA LEU A 123 14.95 -29.86 -17.56
C LEU A 123 13.48 -29.55 -17.90
N PRO A 124 12.69 -30.52 -18.40
CA PRO A 124 11.26 -30.34 -18.72
C PRO A 124 10.46 -29.73 -17.56
N LYS A 125 10.84 -30.04 -16.33
CA LYS A 125 10.24 -29.50 -15.10
C LYS A 125 10.47 -27.99 -14.96
N TYR A 126 11.62 -27.48 -15.35
CA TYR A 126 11.98 -26.06 -15.37
C TYR A 126 11.11 -25.29 -16.37
N ARG A 127 11.06 -25.78 -17.62
CA ARG A 127 10.22 -25.18 -18.68
C ARG A 127 8.72 -25.15 -18.32
N ALA A 128 8.24 -26.14 -17.59
CA ALA A 128 6.87 -26.16 -17.10
C ALA A 128 6.64 -25.13 -15.96
N ALA A 129 7.60 -24.92 -15.07
CA ALA A 129 7.53 -23.89 -14.04
C ALA A 129 7.58 -22.47 -14.64
N GLU A 130 8.45 -22.26 -15.62
CA GLU A 130 8.57 -20.98 -16.33
C GLU A 130 7.27 -20.65 -17.10
N ARG A 131 6.68 -21.63 -17.80
CA ARG A 131 5.37 -21.42 -18.43
C ARG A 131 4.29 -21.04 -17.44
N ARG A 132 4.17 -21.76 -16.33
CA ARG A 132 3.19 -21.43 -15.27
C ARG A 132 3.39 -20.02 -14.71
N ALA A 133 4.65 -19.61 -14.49
CA ALA A 133 4.96 -18.25 -14.03
C ALA A 133 4.54 -17.21 -15.08
N ARG A 134 4.80 -17.47 -16.35
CA ARG A 134 4.39 -16.60 -17.46
C ARG A 134 2.87 -16.50 -17.57
N ASP A 135 2.15 -17.63 -17.53
CA ASP A 135 0.70 -17.65 -17.59
C ASP A 135 0.09 -16.89 -16.40
N ARG A 136 0.62 -17.09 -15.20
CA ARG A 136 0.18 -16.37 -14.01
C ARG A 136 0.49 -14.88 -14.10
N ALA A 137 1.63 -14.49 -14.66
CA ALA A 137 1.98 -13.08 -14.87
C ALA A 137 1.02 -12.40 -15.84
N LEU A 138 0.65 -13.07 -16.94
CA LEU A 138 -0.37 -12.57 -17.89
C LEU A 138 -1.73 -12.41 -17.20
N GLU A 139 -2.13 -13.37 -16.38
CA GLU A 139 -3.36 -13.27 -15.60
C GLU A 139 -3.33 -12.05 -14.66
N LEU A 140 -2.23 -11.81 -13.92
CA LEU A 140 -2.10 -10.65 -13.05
C LEU A 140 -2.09 -9.32 -13.83
N LEU A 141 -1.46 -9.28 -14.99
CA LEU A 141 -1.52 -8.13 -15.88
C LEU A 141 -2.96 -7.87 -16.37
N SER A 142 -3.75 -8.93 -16.65
CA SER A 142 -5.15 -8.77 -17.02
C SER A 142 -6.02 -8.17 -15.92
N TRP A 143 -5.70 -8.42 -14.65
CA TRP A 143 -6.43 -7.84 -13.51
C TRP A 143 -6.29 -6.32 -13.43
N VAL A 144 -5.19 -5.78 -13.96
CA VAL A 144 -4.89 -4.35 -14.05
C VAL A 144 -5.00 -3.81 -15.49
N LYS A 145 -5.60 -4.58 -16.40
CA LYS A 145 -5.84 -4.24 -17.83
C LYS A 145 -4.57 -3.90 -18.62
N LEU A 146 -3.45 -4.57 -18.32
CA LEU A 146 -2.16 -4.38 -19.00
C LEU A 146 -1.66 -5.61 -19.77
N ASP A 147 -2.46 -6.69 -19.89
CA ASP A 147 -2.09 -7.92 -20.58
C ASP A 147 -1.78 -7.70 -22.06
N HIS A 148 -2.50 -6.77 -22.73
CA HIS A 148 -2.27 -6.40 -24.13
C HIS A 148 -0.92 -5.68 -24.35
N LYS A 149 -0.26 -5.18 -23.30
CA LYS A 149 1.06 -4.54 -23.30
C LYS A 149 2.16 -5.44 -22.70
N ALA A 150 1.90 -6.72 -22.47
CA ALA A 150 2.82 -7.61 -21.73
C ALA A 150 4.25 -7.65 -22.28
N GLY A 151 4.42 -7.45 -23.60
CA GLY A 151 5.72 -7.38 -24.27
C GLY A 151 6.36 -5.99 -24.34
N ASP A 152 5.66 -4.95 -23.92
CA ASP A 152 6.19 -3.57 -23.98
C ASP A 152 7.24 -3.35 -22.88
N ILE A 153 8.18 -2.44 -23.13
CA ILE A 153 9.18 -2.01 -22.14
C ILE A 153 8.52 -1.08 -21.13
N ALA A 154 8.74 -1.34 -19.85
CA ALA A 154 8.05 -0.64 -18.76
C ALA A 154 8.34 0.88 -18.70
N ASP A 155 9.49 1.34 -19.17
CA ASP A 155 9.83 2.78 -19.24
C ASP A 155 8.96 3.56 -20.23
N ASN A 156 8.39 2.88 -21.24
CA ASN A 156 7.52 3.49 -22.25
C ASN A 156 6.05 3.68 -21.78
N LEU A 157 5.72 3.22 -20.59
CA LEU A 157 4.37 3.32 -20.06
C LEU A 157 4.05 4.74 -19.57
N SER A 158 2.76 5.12 -19.66
CA SER A 158 2.23 6.26 -18.93
C SER A 158 2.45 6.07 -17.40
N TYR A 159 2.44 7.17 -16.65
CA TYR A 159 2.58 7.11 -15.20
C TYR A 159 1.51 6.22 -14.55
N GLY A 160 0.25 6.31 -14.99
CA GLY A 160 -0.85 5.47 -14.52
C GLY A 160 -0.61 3.99 -14.79
N ASP A 161 -0.15 3.63 -16.00
CA ASP A 161 0.16 2.24 -16.34
C ASP A 161 1.37 1.71 -15.56
N GLN A 162 2.38 2.55 -15.26
CA GLN A 162 3.49 2.16 -14.39
C GLN A 162 3.01 1.83 -12.96
N ARG A 163 2.04 2.59 -12.41
CA ARG A 163 1.40 2.29 -11.11
C ARG A 163 0.65 0.95 -11.14
N LYS A 164 -0.11 0.69 -12.21
CA LYS A 164 -0.80 -0.58 -12.41
C LYS A 164 0.17 -1.75 -12.52
N LEU A 165 1.29 -1.58 -13.20
CA LEU A 165 2.36 -2.57 -13.27
C LEU A 165 2.98 -2.84 -11.89
N GLU A 166 3.23 -1.81 -11.09
CA GLU A 166 3.72 -1.96 -9.72
C GLU A 166 2.73 -2.77 -8.86
N LEU A 167 1.44 -2.51 -9.01
CA LEU A 167 0.37 -3.26 -8.35
C LEU A 167 0.37 -4.74 -8.77
N ALA A 168 0.44 -5.03 -10.09
CA ALA A 168 0.52 -6.40 -10.60
C ALA A 168 1.76 -7.14 -10.06
N ARG A 169 2.91 -6.45 -9.97
CA ARG A 169 4.14 -7.01 -9.39
C ARG A 169 4.02 -7.27 -7.89
N ALA A 170 3.34 -6.41 -7.15
CA ALA A 170 3.06 -6.66 -5.73
C ALA A 170 2.16 -7.89 -5.55
N LEU A 171 1.12 -8.05 -6.38
CA LEU A 171 0.23 -9.21 -6.39
C LEU A 171 0.96 -10.51 -6.76
N ALA A 172 2.01 -10.44 -7.57
CA ALA A 172 2.83 -11.59 -7.94
C ALA A 172 3.55 -12.25 -6.75
N THR A 173 3.69 -11.54 -5.63
CA THR A 173 4.19 -12.12 -4.38
C THR A 173 3.15 -12.93 -3.63
N GLU A 174 1.92 -13.07 -4.15
CA GLU A 174 0.77 -13.75 -3.54
C GLU A 174 0.51 -13.28 -2.09
N PRO A 175 0.31 -11.98 -1.88
CA PRO A 175 0.12 -11.45 -0.54
C PRO A 175 -1.27 -11.80 0.01
N LYS A 176 -1.37 -11.89 1.34
CA LYS A 176 -2.65 -11.90 2.06
C LYS A 176 -3.11 -10.48 2.40
N LEU A 177 -2.16 -9.56 2.57
CA LEU A 177 -2.37 -8.14 2.81
C LEU A 177 -1.54 -7.31 1.83
N LEU A 178 -2.22 -6.46 1.09
CA LEU A 178 -1.62 -5.51 0.16
C LEU A 178 -1.65 -4.11 0.77
N LEU A 179 -0.49 -3.52 0.95
CA LEU A 179 -0.33 -2.14 1.42
C LEU A 179 -0.16 -1.22 0.20
N LEU A 180 -1.06 -0.27 0.01
CA LEU A 180 -1.02 0.72 -1.06
C LEU A 180 -0.65 2.09 -0.50
N ASP A 181 0.48 2.63 -0.91
CA ASP A 181 1.02 3.91 -0.45
C ASP A 181 0.79 4.98 -1.50
N GLU A 182 -0.25 5.80 -1.30
CA GLU A 182 -0.71 6.86 -2.20
C GLU A 182 -0.86 6.37 -3.67
N PRO A 183 -1.70 5.33 -3.92
CA PRO A 183 -1.77 4.67 -5.22
C PRO A 183 -2.23 5.59 -6.35
N VAL A 184 -2.96 6.69 -6.07
CA VAL A 184 -3.47 7.61 -7.10
C VAL A 184 -2.68 8.91 -7.23
N ALA A 185 -1.57 9.06 -6.50
CA ALA A 185 -0.74 10.25 -6.63
C ALA A 185 -0.29 10.46 -8.09
N GLY A 186 -0.49 11.68 -8.62
CA GLY A 186 -0.11 12.03 -10.00
C GLY A 186 -1.04 11.53 -11.11
N MET A 187 -2.12 10.81 -10.77
CA MET A 187 -3.11 10.32 -11.73
C MET A 187 -4.18 11.36 -12.05
N ASN A 188 -4.66 11.39 -13.29
CA ASN A 188 -5.83 12.16 -13.68
C ASN A 188 -7.13 11.47 -13.19
N THR A 189 -8.27 12.17 -13.29
CA THR A 189 -9.57 11.67 -12.78
C THR A 189 -9.99 10.36 -13.43
N GLY A 190 -9.77 10.19 -14.73
CA GLY A 190 -10.12 8.95 -15.44
C GLY A 190 -9.28 7.76 -14.97
N GLU A 191 -7.96 7.95 -14.84
CA GLU A 191 -7.05 6.92 -14.34
C GLU A 191 -7.38 6.49 -12.89
N LYS A 192 -7.83 7.45 -12.05
CA LYS A 192 -8.28 7.15 -10.67
C LYS A 192 -9.51 6.27 -10.65
N VAL A 193 -10.48 6.55 -11.53
CA VAL A 193 -11.71 5.72 -11.65
C VAL A 193 -11.38 4.32 -12.12
N ASP A 194 -10.50 4.18 -13.11
CA ASP A 194 -10.04 2.87 -13.59
C ASP A 194 -9.33 2.09 -12.49
N LEU A 195 -8.39 2.72 -11.78
CA LEU A 195 -7.67 2.06 -10.69
C LEU A 195 -8.60 1.65 -9.53
N MET A 196 -9.63 2.46 -9.23
CA MET A 196 -10.64 2.12 -8.23
C MET A 196 -11.33 0.79 -8.58
N ALA A 197 -11.81 0.65 -9.82
CA ALA A 197 -12.45 -0.58 -10.30
C ALA A 197 -11.50 -1.80 -10.28
N GLU A 198 -10.21 -1.59 -10.57
CA GLU A 198 -9.19 -2.63 -10.52
C GLU A 198 -8.92 -3.08 -9.07
N ILE A 199 -8.85 -2.15 -8.11
CA ILE A 199 -8.67 -2.46 -6.69
C ILE A 199 -9.91 -3.20 -6.14
N GLU A 200 -11.12 -2.81 -6.51
CA GLU A 200 -12.35 -3.53 -6.17
C GLU A 200 -12.34 -4.97 -6.71
N ASN A 201 -11.92 -5.15 -7.95
CA ASN A 201 -11.78 -6.46 -8.56
C ASN A 201 -10.73 -7.34 -7.84
N ILE A 202 -9.62 -6.76 -7.40
CA ILE A 202 -8.60 -7.44 -6.59
C ILE A 202 -9.19 -7.84 -5.22
N LYS A 203 -9.91 -6.94 -4.55
CA LYS A 203 -10.61 -7.24 -3.29
C LYS A 203 -11.61 -8.37 -3.45
N ALA A 204 -12.40 -8.36 -4.53
CA ALA A 204 -13.38 -9.41 -4.81
C ALA A 204 -12.75 -10.81 -4.98
N ARG A 205 -11.45 -10.89 -5.28
CA ARG A 205 -10.66 -12.13 -5.31
C ARG A 205 -10.14 -12.59 -3.95
N GLY A 206 -10.55 -11.90 -2.86
CA GLY A 206 -10.23 -12.28 -1.47
C GLY A 206 -9.00 -11.59 -0.88
N TYR A 207 -8.41 -10.63 -1.56
CA TYR A 207 -7.29 -9.85 -1.01
C TYR A 207 -7.77 -8.88 0.06
N THR A 208 -6.98 -8.72 1.12
CA THR A 208 -7.14 -7.64 2.09
C THR A 208 -6.26 -6.48 1.65
N ILE A 209 -6.81 -5.26 1.68
CA ILE A 209 -6.11 -4.07 1.22
C ILE A 209 -6.09 -3.04 2.33
N PHE A 210 -4.91 -2.51 2.63
CA PHE A 210 -4.75 -1.39 3.54
C PHE A 210 -4.03 -0.26 2.78
N MET A 211 -4.67 0.91 2.67
CA MET A 211 -4.12 2.02 1.90
C MET A 211 -3.89 3.26 2.73
N ILE A 212 -2.86 4.02 2.36
CA ILE A 212 -2.68 5.42 2.75
C ILE A 212 -3.06 6.27 1.56
N GLU A 213 -3.94 7.23 1.74
CA GLU A 213 -4.34 8.18 0.72
C GLU A 213 -4.74 9.53 1.34
N HIS A 214 -4.67 10.57 0.50
CA HIS A 214 -5.14 11.92 0.84
C HIS A 214 -6.25 12.40 -0.13
N ASP A 215 -6.50 11.68 -1.23
CA ASP A 215 -7.66 11.94 -2.10
C ASP A 215 -8.94 11.42 -1.44
N MET A 216 -9.69 12.35 -0.83
CA MET A 216 -10.91 12.02 -0.09
C MET A 216 -11.98 11.37 -0.97
N ARG A 217 -12.08 11.74 -2.27
CA ARG A 217 -13.07 11.14 -3.17
C ARG A 217 -12.74 9.68 -3.43
N PHE A 218 -11.47 9.38 -3.64
CA PHE A 218 -10.99 8.02 -3.86
C PHE A 218 -11.21 7.15 -2.61
N VAL A 219 -10.81 7.66 -1.44
CA VAL A 219 -10.96 6.93 -0.17
C VAL A 219 -12.42 6.67 0.18
N MET A 220 -13.27 7.71 0.11
CA MET A 220 -14.70 7.59 0.45
C MET A 220 -15.47 6.71 -0.53
N GLY A 221 -15.02 6.58 -1.78
CA GLY A 221 -15.64 5.71 -2.79
C GLY A 221 -15.20 4.25 -2.69
N LEU A 222 -14.04 3.97 -2.09
CA LEU A 222 -13.42 2.65 -2.17
C LEU A 222 -13.29 1.93 -0.83
N CYS A 223 -13.01 2.66 0.27
CA CYS A 223 -12.77 2.06 1.57
C CYS A 223 -14.07 1.67 2.28
N GLU A 224 -14.08 0.52 2.94
CA GLU A 224 -15.18 0.07 3.79
C GLU A 224 -15.04 0.61 5.22
N ARG A 225 -13.79 0.81 5.66
CA ARG A 225 -13.44 1.43 6.94
C ARG A 225 -12.27 2.37 6.77
N ILE A 226 -12.27 3.44 7.52
CA ILE A 226 -11.26 4.49 7.46
C ILE A 226 -10.85 4.84 8.90
N ALA A 227 -9.55 4.86 9.16
CA ALA A 227 -8.97 5.46 10.37
C ALA A 227 -8.34 6.81 10.00
N VAL A 228 -8.55 7.80 10.84
CA VAL A 228 -8.00 9.15 10.68
C VAL A 228 -6.88 9.37 11.69
N LEU A 229 -5.68 9.56 11.19
CA LEU A 229 -4.49 9.85 11.99
C LEU A 229 -4.22 11.35 11.99
N ASN A 230 -4.10 11.95 13.18
CA ASN A 230 -3.71 13.34 13.34
C ASN A 230 -2.70 13.46 14.49
N PHE A 231 -1.59 14.16 14.26
CA PHE A 231 -0.48 14.32 15.23
C PHE A 231 -0.10 13.00 15.95
N GLY A 232 -0.03 11.90 15.18
CA GLY A 232 0.37 10.60 15.69
C GLY A 232 -0.66 9.85 16.52
N ARG A 233 -1.94 10.28 16.52
CA ARG A 233 -3.06 9.64 17.23
C ARG A 233 -4.21 9.36 16.29
N ILE A 234 -4.93 8.27 16.52
CA ILE A 234 -6.20 8.03 15.83
C ILE A 234 -7.26 8.92 16.47
N ILE A 235 -7.84 9.82 15.67
CA ILE A 235 -8.90 10.74 16.12
C ILE A 235 -10.31 10.26 15.76
N ALA A 236 -10.42 9.41 14.73
CA ALA A 236 -11.68 8.80 14.33
C ALA A 236 -11.42 7.48 13.60
N GLU A 237 -12.35 6.52 13.71
CA GLU A 237 -12.39 5.30 12.92
C GLU A 237 -13.84 4.92 12.65
N GLY A 238 -14.16 4.53 11.40
CA GLY A 238 -15.51 4.13 11.03
C GLY A 238 -15.71 3.97 9.53
N PRO A 239 -16.95 3.74 9.09
CA PRO A 239 -17.30 3.74 7.67
C PRO A 239 -17.20 5.16 7.09
N PRO A 240 -17.08 5.30 5.74
CA PRO A 240 -16.90 6.59 5.07
C PRO A 240 -17.87 7.69 5.50
N GLU A 241 -19.15 7.35 5.65
CA GLU A 241 -20.18 8.32 6.07
C GLU A 241 -19.95 8.90 7.47
N ALA A 242 -19.52 8.05 8.42
CA ALA A 242 -19.20 8.49 9.78
C ALA A 242 -17.97 9.42 9.80
N ILE A 243 -16.96 9.14 8.96
CA ILE A 243 -15.75 9.94 8.86
C ILE A 243 -16.03 11.29 8.20
N ARG A 244 -16.84 11.32 7.14
CA ARG A 244 -17.19 12.55 6.41
C ARG A 244 -17.87 13.59 7.31
N ASN A 245 -18.70 13.14 8.24
CA ASN A 245 -19.48 14.02 9.11
C ASN A 245 -18.87 14.23 10.50
N ASN A 246 -17.66 13.73 10.75
CA ASN A 246 -17.02 13.85 12.06
C ASN A 246 -16.39 15.25 12.23
N PRO A 247 -16.81 16.04 13.25
CA PRO A 247 -16.31 17.40 13.48
C PRO A 247 -14.78 17.44 13.71
N GLN A 248 -14.21 16.46 14.43
CA GLN A 248 -12.77 16.40 14.69
C GLN A 248 -11.97 16.14 13.41
N VAL A 249 -12.55 15.36 12.47
CA VAL A 249 -11.93 15.12 11.16
C VAL A 249 -11.95 16.40 10.33
N ILE A 250 -13.11 17.07 10.29
CA ILE A 250 -13.27 18.33 9.56
C ILE A 250 -12.28 19.39 10.08
N GLU A 251 -12.19 19.57 11.38
CA GLU A 251 -11.25 20.50 12.03
C GLU A 251 -9.80 20.17 11.70
N ALA A 252 -9.42 18.89 11.73
CA ALA A 252 -8.04 18.45 11.43
C ALA A 252 -7.59 18.77 10.00
N TYR A 253 -8.51 18.90 9.05
CA TYR A 253 -8.24 19.29 7.67
C TYR A 253 -8.40 20.79 7.41
N LEU A 254 -9.38 21.47 8.02
CA LEU A 254 -9.62 22.92 7.84
C LEU A 254 -8.63 23.80 8.62
N GLY A 255 -8.17 23.35 9.80
CA GLY A 255 -7.24 24.13 10.64
C GLY A 255 -5.82 24.31 10.06
N ARG A 256 -5.57 23.83 8.85
CA ARG A 256 -4.27 23.97 8.14
C ARG A 256 -4.30 24.95 6.97
N ASP A 257 -5.47 25.25 6.42
CA ASP A 257 -5.57 26.23 5.32
C ASP A 257 -5.20 27.65 5.81
N ASP A 258 -5.33 27.92 7.12
CA ASP A 258 -4.96 29.19 7.72
C ASP A 258 -3.44 29.34 7.95
N ASP A 259 -2.69 28.24 8.18
CA ASP A 259 -1.23 28.27 8.42
C ASP A 259 -0.38 28.33 7.13
N GLU A 260 -0.91 27.88 6.00
CA GLU A 260 -0.19 27.94 4.70
C GLU A 260 -0.37 29.31 4.00
N GLY A 261 -1.32 30.13 4.44
CA GLY A 261 -1.60 31.47 3.89
C GLY A 261 -0.71 32.61 4.41
N GLU A 262 -0.11 32.48 5.59
CA GLU A 262 0.68 33.58 6.19
C GLU A 262 2.21 33.49 5.98
N GLY A 263 2.72 32.41 5.42
CA GLY A 263 4.17 32.19 5.17
C GLY A 263 4.71 32.73 3.85
N GLY A 264 3.85 33.22 2.94
CA GLY A 264 4.23 33.57 1.56
C GLY A 264 4.49 35.06 1.27
N ALA A 265 4.25 35.95 2.20
CA ALA A 265 4.28 37.41 1.93
C ALA A 265 5.47 38.19 2.52
N ALA A 266 6.43 37.57 3.18
CA ALA A 266 7.51 38.29 3.89
C ALA A 266 8.93 38.10 3.32
N ALA A 267 9.10 37.72 2.04
CA ALA A 267 10.44 37.52 1.46
C ALA A 267 10.65 38.21 0.09
N GLN A 268 10.01 39.37 -0.16
CA GLN A 268 10.36 40.22 -1.32
C GLN A 268 10.36 41.70 -0.95
N GLU A 269 11.24 42.10 -0.04
CA GLU A 269 11.69 43.53 0.06
C GLU A 269 12.96 43.55 0.94
N VAL A 270 14.13 43.28 0.36
CA VAL A 270 15.44 43.89 0.70
C VAL A 270 16.43 43.43 -0.37
N THR A 271 16.54 44.18 -1.49
CA THR A 271 17.81 44.54 -2.15
C THR A 271 17.49 45.54 -3.24
N ALA A 272 17.63 46.81 -2.90
CA ALA A 272 17.97 47.86 -3.83
C ALA A 272 19.41 48.30 -3.56
#